data_bcedbb90f752677b5d4f8c6d0056c990
#
_entry.id   bcedbb90f752677b5d4f8c6d0056c990
#
_cell.length_a   1.000
_cell.length_b   1.000
_cell.length_c   1.000
_cell.angle_alpha   90.00
_cell.angle_beta   90.00
_cell.angle_gamma   90.00
#
_symmetry.space_group_name_H-M   'P 1'
#
loop_
_entity.id
_entity.type
_entity.pdbx_description
1 polymer ?
#
loop_
_entity_poly.entity_id
_entity_poly.type
_entity_poly.pdbx_seq_one_letter_code
_entity_poly.pdbx_strand_id
1 'polypeptide(L)'
;NSLSLGMIDIALKKKTGKTSFVGEVSFGPRGTGQSIPDVAGQSFHIQNLYATYAASDKLSLTAGYMGTFIGYEVISPLGNYNYSTSYLFTNGPFQNAGVKANYAVSSKVGLMVGLFNDQWNTYQATPKFGLNAFGAQLSVTPAEGLTAYFNLLTGSESGTIVDLTAAYQMSPKFKLGLNAADFSGTVSGTGYTGVALYPSYAITSSFGLGLRAESFKSKKSSDYSGVGNGSVTAL
;
A
#
# COMPACT_ATOMS: atom_id res chain seq x y z
N ASN A 1 17.97 -7.58 -25.55
CA ASN A 1 17.32 -6.40 -24.93
C ASN A 1 16.12 -6.04 -25.80
N SER A 2 14.94 -5.90 -25.20
CA SER A 2 13.71 -5.50 -25.88
C SER A 2 13.17 -4.21 -25.24
N LEU A 3 12.53 -3.39 -26.06
CA LEU A 3 11.71 -2.30 -25.53
C LEU A 3 10.46 -2.89 -24.88
N SER A 4 10.14 -2.47 -23.68
CA SER A 4 8.89 -2.85 -23.01
C SER A 4 8.19 -1.64 -22.41
N LEU A 5 6.87 -1.69 -22.41
CA LEU A 5 6.02 -0.72 -21.72
C LEU A 5 5.80 -1.22 -20.28
N GLY A 6 6.09 -0.39 -19.29
CA GLY A 6 5.94 -0.78 -17.90
C GLY A 6 4.49 -0.94 -17.47
N MET A 7 3.68 0.12 -17.63
CA MET A 7 2.29 0.16 -17.20
C MET A 7 1.51 1.29 -17.87
N ILE A 8 0.25 1.03 -18.19
CA ILE A 8 -0.77 2.04 -18.52
C ILE A 8 -1.91 1.90 -17.53
N ASP A 9 -2.30 2.98 -16.87
CA ASP A 9 -3.47 3.04 -16.01
C ASP A 9 -4.58 3.87 -16.66
N ILE A 10 -5.81 3.36 -16.60
CA ILE A 10 -7.02 4.08 -16.99
C ILE A 10 -7.96 4.11 -15.78
N ALA A 11 -8.20 5.29 -15.23
CA ALA A 11 -9.07 5.48 -14.08
C ALA A 11 -10.32 6.29 -14.43
N LEU A 12 -11.48 5.77 -14.06
CA LEU A 12 -12.76 6.48 -14.06
C LEU A 12 -13.12 6.83 -12.62
N LYS A 13 -13.27 8.13 -12.35
CA LYS A 13 -13.69 8.65 -11.04
C LYS A 13 -14.93 9.51 -11.21
N LYS A 14 -15.98 9.22 -10.44
CA LYS A 14 -17.23 10.00 -10.44
C LYS A 14 -17.71 10.26 -9.02
N LYS A 15 -18.17 11.48 -8.77
CA LYS A 15 -18.84 11.86 -7.54
C LYS A 15 -20.24 12.36 -7.87
N THR A 16 -21.26 11.88 -7.13
CA THR A 16 -22.65 12.32 -7.23
C THR A 16 -23.23 12.42 -5.83
N GLY A 17 -23.52 13.66 -5.38
CA GLY A 17 -23.96 13.93 -4.03
C GLY A 17 -22.93 13.43 -2.99
N LYS A 18 -23.37 12.56 -2.09
CA LYS A 18 -22.55 11.96 -1.02
C LYS A 18 -21.80 10.69 -1.47
N THR A 19 -22.04 10.20 -2.69
CA THR A 19 -21.42 8.96 -3.19
C THR A 19 -20.35 9.27 -4.20
N SER A 20 -19.22 8.58 -4.12
CA SER A 20 -18.18 8.57 -5.15
C SER A 20 -17.86 7.13 -5.55
N PHE A 21 -17.44 6.98 -6.80
CA PHE A 21 -17.05 5.72 -7.40
C PHE A 21 -15.67 5.84 -8.05
N VAL A 22 -14.88 4.79 -7.92
CA VAL A 22 -13.59 4.65 -8.58
C VAL A 22 -13.53 3.29 -9.27
N GLY A 23 -13.28 3.29 -10.57
CA GLY A 23 -12.90 2.12 -11.35
C GLY A 23 -11.58 2.40 -12.03
N GLU A 24 -10.58 1.55 -11.84
CA GLU A 24 -9.24 1.69 -12.40
C GLU A 24 -8.74 0.36 -12.91
N VAL A 25 -8.23 0.37 -14.12
CA VAL A 25 -7.65 -0.79 -14.79
C VAL A 25 -6.24 -0.46 -15.24
N SER A 26 -5.36 -1.44 -15.16
CA SER A 26 -3.99 -1.32 -15.64
C SER A 26 -3.65 -2.40 -16.65
N PHE A 27 -2.72 -2.08 -17.53
CA PHE A 27 -2.16 -2.93 -18.56
C PHE A 27 -0.64 -2.91 -18.47
N GLY A 28 -0.02 -4.03 -18.77
CA GLY A 28 1.43 -4.14 -18.84
C GLY A 28 2.05 -4.94 -17.69
N PRO A 29 3.35 -5.29 -17.83
CA PRO A 29 4.02 -6.26 -16.96
C PRO A 29 4.11 -5.84 -15.49
N ARG A 30 4.14 -4.52 -15.19
CA ARG A 30 4.15 -4.05 -13.81
C ARG A 30 2.82 -4.33 -13.08
N GLY A 31 1.69 -4.23 -13.79
CA GLY A 31 0.38 -4.62 -13.25
C GLY A 31 0.30 -6.12 -12.97
N THR A 32 0.84 -6.94 -13.86
CA THR A 32 0.81 -8.41 -13.78
C THR A 32 1.37 -8.94 -12.45
N GLY A 33 2.48 -8.40 -11.97
CA GLY A 33 3.12 -8.88 -10.74
C GLY A 33 2.62 -8.22 -9.46
N GLN A 34 1.78 -7.19 -9.53
CA GLN A 34 1.49 -6.31 -8.40
C GLN A 34 0.00 -6.03 -8.18
N SER A 35 -0.90 -6.78 -8.79
CA SER A 35 -2.33 -6.60 -8.57
C SER A 35 -3.03 -7.93 -8.36
N ILE A 36 -3.87 -8.37 -9.27
CA ILE A 36 -4.57 -9.65 -9.16
C ILE A 36 -3.59 -10.79 -9.42
N PRO A 37 -3.73 -11.97 -8.78
CA PRO A 37 -2.93 -13.15 -9.09
C PRO A 37 -2.86 -13.40 -10.59
N ASP A 38 -1.66 -13.61 -11.07
CA ASP A 38 -1.38 -13.74 -12.50
C ASP A 38 -2.17 -14.90 -13.12
N VAL A 39 -2.97 -14.58 -14.14
CA VAL A 39 -3.51 -15.57 -15.05
C VAL A 39 -2.64 -15.53 -16.29
N ALA A 40 -1.90 -16.59 -16.53
CA ALA A 40 -0.92 -16.69 -17.61
C ALA A 40 -1.45 -16.11 -18.94
N GLY A 41 -0.72 -15.14 -19.49
CA GLY A 41 -1.03 -14.51 -20.78
C GLY A 41 -1.97 -13.30 -20.71
N GLN A 42 -2.38 -12.84 -19.53
CA GLN A 42 -3.17 -11.61 -19.38
C GLN A 42 -2.31 -10.44 -18.88
N SER A 43 -2.46 -9.29 -19.53
CA SER A 43 -1.81 -8.03 -19.13
C SER A 43 -2.80 -6.97 -18.61
N PHE A 44 -4.05 -7.38 -18.38
CA PHE A 44 -5.13 -6.52 -17.89
C PHE A 44 -5.42 -6.84 -16.42
N HIS A 45 -5.44 -5.81 -15.58
CA HIS A 45 -5.65 -5.94 -14.14
C HIS A 45 -6.58 -4.86 -13.61
N ILE A 46 -7.50 -5.24 -12.71
CA ILE A 46 -8.28 -4.28 -11.94
C ILE A 46 -7.41 -3.79 -10.79
N GLN A 47 -7.12 -2.49 -10.76
CA GLN A 47 -6.37 -1.85 -9.68
C GLN A 47 -7.29 -1.36 -8.57
N ASN A 48 -8.40 -0.75 -8.93
CA ASN A 48 -9.39 -0.25 -8.00
C ASN A 48 -10.80 -0.44 -8.56
N LEU A 49 -11.71 -0.90 -7.71
CA LEU A 49 -13.14 -0.98 -8.02
C LEU A 49 -13.91 -0.84 -6.71
N TYR A 50 -14.22 0.40 -6.31
CA TYR A 50 -14.89 0.66 -5.04
C TYR A 50 -15.81 1.86 -5.11
N ALA A 51 -16.74 1.90 -4.16
CA ALA A 51 -17.60 3.05 -3.90
C ALA A 51 -17.36 3.58 -2.48
N THR A 52 -17.49 4.90 -2.33
CA THR A 52 -17.42 5.57 -1.03
C THR A 52 -18.67 6.41 -0.80
N TYR A 53 -19.27 6.30 0.38
CA TYR A 53 -20.40 7.11 0.83
C TYR A 53 -19.98 8.02 1.98
N ALA A 54 -20.10 9.34 1.80
CA ALA A 54 -19.88 10.33 2.83
C ALA A 54 -21.13 10.41 3.73
N ALA A 55 -21.15 9.63 4.81
CA ALA A 55 -22.28 9.61 5.73
C ALA A 55 -22.43 10.96 6.45
N SER A 56 -21.31 11.60 6.80
CA SER A 56 -21.24 12.98 7.33
C SER A 56 -19.94 13.65 6.89
N ASP A 57 -19.70 14.89 7.32
CA ASP A 57 -18.44 15.60 7.06
C ASP A 57 -17.22 14.93 7.73
N LYS A 58 -17.46 14.07 8.73
CA LYS A 58 -16.42 13.37 9.47
C LYS A 58 -16.36 11.87 9.18
N LEU A 59 -17.43 11.26 8.67
CA LEU A 59 -17.53 9.81 8.49
C LEU A 59 -17.74 9.46 7.03
N SER A 60 -16.88 8.61 6.50
CA SER A 60 -17.06 7.97 5.19
C SER A 60 -16.95 6.44 5.28
N LEU A 61 -17.76 5.78 4.48
CA LEU A 61 -17.80 4.33 4.35
C LEU A 61 -17.35 3.97 2.93
N THR A 62 -16.41 3.05 2.80
CA THR A 62 -15.91 2.59 1.50
C THR A 62 -16.08 1.08 1.42
N ALA A 63 -16.56 0.58 0.28
CA ALA A 63 -16.71 -0.83 0.00
C ALA A 63 -16.22 -1.16 -1.41
N GLY A 64 -15.53 -2.28 -1.57
CA GLY A 64 -15.03 -2.80 -2.83
C GLY A 64 -13.58 -3.25 -2.77
N TYR A 65 -12.94 -3.28 -3.91
CA TYR A 65 -11.54 -3.62 -4.11
C TYR A 65 -10.71 -2.34 -4.25
N MET A 66 -9.75 -2.14 -3.38
CA MET A 66 -9.05 -0.87 -3.24
C MET A 66 -7.57 -1.05 -2.94
N GLY A 67 -6.76 -0.08 -3.32
CA GLY A 67 -5.37 -0.01 -2.89
C GLY A 67 -5.25 -0.14 -1.37
N THR A 68 -4.25 -0.86 -0.94
CA THR A 68 -3.98 -1.09 0.49
C THR A 68 -3.73 0.21 1.24
N PHE A 69 -3.92 0.17 2.54
CA PHE A 69 -3.52 1.24 3.46
C PHE A 69 -2.19 0.92 4.18
N ILE A 70 -1.57 -0.21 3.84
CA ILE A 70 -0.28 -0.66 4.35
C ILE A 70 0.82 -0.22 3.40
N GLY A 71 1.93 0.27 3.93
CA GLY A 71 3.11 0.63 3.15
C GLY A 71 3.12 2.06 2.61
N TYR A 72 4.29 2.48 2.15
CA TYR A 72 4.55 3.85 1.68
C TYR A 72 4.48 3.99 0.15
N GLU A 73 4.95 2.97 -0.57
CA GLU A 73 4.94 2.94 -2.04
C GLU A 73 3.59 2.48 -2.58
N VAL A 74 3.31 2.83 -3.83
CA VAL A 74 2.10 2.45 -4.55
C VAL A 74 2.43 1.70 -5.85
N ILE A 75 1.44 1.02 -6.43
CA ILE A 75 1.63 0.21 -7.65
C ILE A 75 2.03 1.09 -8.83
N SER A 76 1.30 2.19 -9.07
CA SER A 76 1.63 3.10 -10.17
C SER A 76 2.98 3.78 -9.94
N PRO A 77 3.93 3.66 -10.89
CA PRO A 77 5.26 4.26 -10.74
C PRO A 77 5.20 5.79 -10.66
N LEU A 78 4.15 6.42 -11.19
CA LEU A 78 3.96 7.87 -11.11
C LEU A 78 3.66 8.36 -9.68
N GLY A 79 3.20 7.49 -8.80
CA GLY A 79 2.96 7.78 -7.39
C GLY A 79 4.19 7.63 -6.50
N ASN A 80 5.28 7.07 -7.04
CA ASN A 80 6.53 6.82 -6.33
C ASN A 80 7.63 7.75 -6.86
N TYR A 81 8.57 8.13 -6.00
CA TYR A 81 9.75 8.87 -6.45
C TYR A 81 10.70 7.96 -7.23
N ASN A 82 10.94 6.75 -6.74
CA ASN A 82 11.77 5.75 -7.40
C ASN A 82 10.92 4.87 -8.32
N TYR A 83 11.43 4.56 -9.51
CA TYR A 83 10.77 3.63 -10.43
C TYR A 83 10.76 2.20 -9.89
N SER A 84 11.87 1.75 -9.30
CA SER A 84 11.94 0.47 -8.60
C SER A 84 11.22 0.51 -7.26
N THR A 85 10.75 -0.63 -6.77
CA THR A 85 10.06 -0.79 -5.50
C THR A 85 10.97 -1.37 -4.42
N SER A 86 10.64 -1.08 -3.15
CA SER A 86 11.30 -1.65 -1.99
C SER A 86 10.94 -3.13 -1.80
N TYR A 87 11.73 -3.85 -1.02
CA TYR A 87 11.38 -5.18 -0.54
C TYR A 87 10.14 -5.15 0.36
N LEU A 88 9.97 -4.10 1.18
CA LEU A 88 8.77 -3.89 1.97
C LEU A 88 7.52 -3.83 1.11
N PHE A 89 7.54 -3.06 0.01
CA PHE A 89 6.42 -3.00 -0.92
C PHE A 89 6.17 -4.34 -1.60
N THR A 90 7.22 -4.97 -2.14
CA THR A 90 7.10 -6.22 -2.92
C THR A 90 6.53 -7.37 -2.10
N ASN A 91 6.77 -7.41 -0.79
CA ASN A 91 6.33 -8.48 0.10
C ASN A 91 5.10 -8.11 0.95
N GLY A 92 4.59 -6.88 0.82
CA GLY A 92 3.36 -6.43 1.50
C GLY A 92 2.10 -6.65 0.66
N PRO A 93 0.92 -6.32 1.20
CA PRO A 93 -0.32 -6.28 0.43
C PRO A 93 -0.29 -5.12 -0.57
N PHE A 94 -0.83 -5.33 -1.79
CA PHE A 94 -1.02 -4.28 -2.79
C PHE A 94 -2.43 -3.73 -2.76
N GLN A 95 -3.41 -4.62 -2.61
CA GLN A 95 -4.83 -4.29 -2.56
C GLN A 95 -5.56 -5.11 -1.50
N ASN A 96 -6.70 -4.56 -1.05
CA ASN A 96 -7.62 -5.22 -0.15
C ASN A 96 -9.05 -5.13 -0.71
N ALA A 97 -9.77 -6.23 -0.68
CA ALA A 97 -11.20 -6.26 -0.94
C ALA A 97 -11.96 -6.29 0.40
N GLY A 98 -12.93 -5.40 0.58
CA GLY A 98 -13.66 -5.35 1.84
C GLY A 98 -14.45 -4.07 2.05
N VAL A 99 -14.69 -3.76 3.31
CA VAL A 99 -15.42 -2.56 3.75
C VAL A 99 -14.61 -1.85 4.82
N LYS A 100 -14.56 -0.52 4.76
CA LYS A 100 -13.89 0.30 5.78
C LYS A 100 -14.66 1.58 6.08
N ALA A 101 -14.54 2.03 7.32
CA ALA A 101 -15.00 3.31 7.78
C ALA A 101 -13.81 4.22 8.10
N ASN A 102 -13.84 5.45 7.62
CA ASN A 102 -12.87 6.49 7.98
C ASN A 102 -13.58 7.56 8.79
N TYR A 103 -12.99 7.94 9.92
CA TYR A 103 -13.51 8.96 10.81
C TYR A 103 -12.49 10.06 11.08
N ALA A 104 -12.81 11.29 10.72
CA ALA A 104 -12.01 12.47 11.03
C ALA A 104 -12.29 12.91 12.48
N VAL A 105 -11.42 12.53 13.41
CA VAL A 105 -11.50 12.93 14.81
C VAL A 105 -11.31 14.44 14.93
N SER A 106 -10.29 14.96 14.25
CA SER A 106 -9.98 16.38 14.12
C SER A 106 -9.33 16.66 12.77
N SER A 107 -8.94 17.92 12.51
CA SER A 107 -8.15 18.28 11.33
C SER A 107 -6.74 17.66 11.32
N LYS A 108 -6.27 17.11 12.44
CA LYS A 108 -4.93 16.53 12.61
C LYS A 108 -4.93 15.03 12.91
N VAL A 109 -6.10 14.45 13.22
CA VAL A 109 -6.21 13.04 13.63
C VAL A 109 -7.36 12.38 12.91
N GLY A 110 -7.09 11.27 12.26
CA GLY A 110 -8.06 10.41 11.60
C GLY A 110 -7.93 8.97 12.06
N LEU A 111 -9.04 8.25 12.04
CA LEU A 111 -9.11 6.82 12.33
C LEU A 111 -9.74 6.09 11.14
N MET A 112 -9.25 4.92 10.82
CA MET A 112 -9.90 3.99 9.91
C MET A 112 -9.99 2.63 10.60
N VAL A 113 -11.13 1.96 10.42
CA VAL A 113 -11.32 0.55 10.74
C VAL A 113 -12.01 -0.15 9.59
N GLY A 114 -11.70 -1.41 9.37
CA GLY A 114 -12.28 -2.16 8.27
C GLY A 114 -12.24 -3.67 8.46
N LEU A 115 -13.09 -4.35 7.68
CA LEU A 115 -13.08 -5.80 7.50
C LEU A 115 -12.76 -6.10 6.04
N PHE A 116 -11.83 -6.99 5.83
CA PHE A 116 -11.31 -7.30 4.51
C PHE A 116 -11.29 -8.81 4.27
N ASN A 117 -11.25 -9.21 3.03
CA ASN A 117 -10.94 -10.59 2.69
C ASN A 117 -9.57 -10.96 3.26
N ASP A 118 -9.51 -12.14 3.87
CA ASP A 118 -8.29 -12.68 4.48
C ASP A 118 -7.36 -13.33 3.44
N GLN A 119 -7.30 -12.67 2.28
CA GLN A 119 -6.40 -12.97 1.18
C GLN A 119 -6.10 -11.67 0.42
N TRP A 120 -4.84 -11.25 0.46
CA TRP A 120 -4.41 -10.02 -0.20
C TRP A 120 -4.46 -10.15 -1.73
N ASN A 121 -4.56 -9.02 -2.42
CA ASN A 121 -4.44 -8.89 -3.86
C ASN A 121 -5.50 -9.70 -4.66
N THR A 122 -6.64 -10.00 -4.06
CA THR A 122 -7.78 -10.63 -4.73
C THR A 122 -9.05 -9.84 -4.51
N TYR A 123 -9.89 -9.74 -5.53
CA TYR A 123 -11.21 -9.12 -5.41
C TYR A 123 -12.32 -10.12 -5.04
N GLN A 124 -12.03 -11.41 -5.12
CA GLN A 124 -12.93 -12.48 -4.73
C GLN A 124 -12.15 -13.53 -3.93
N ALA A 125 -12.66 -13.89 -2.77
CA ALA A 125 -12.08 -14.91 -1.92
C ALA A 125 -13.04 -16.10 -1.80
N THR A 126 -12.47 -17.28 -1.57
CA THR A 126 -13.28 -18.44 -1.13
C THR A 126 -13.82 -18.20 0.29
N PRO A 127 -14.85 -18.94 0.76
CA PRO A 127 -15.40 -18.73 2.10
C PRO A 127 -14.36 -18.78 3.23
N LYS A 128 -13.30 -19.59 3.09
CA LYS A 128 -12.19 -19.66 4.04
C LYS A 128 -11.44 -18.32 4.19
N PHE A 129 -11.32 -17.58 3.11
CA PHE A 129 -10.62 -16.29 3.04
C PHE A 129 -11.60 -15.10 2.97
N GLY A 130 -12.85 -15.29 3.43
CA GLY A 130 -13.87 -14.24 3.43
C GLY A 130 -13.49 -13.03 4.29
N LEU A 131 -14.46 -12.22 4.71
CA LEU A 131 -14.27 -11.02 5.53
C LEU A 131 -13.76 -11.33 6.96
N ASN A 132 -12.62 -11.98 7.07
CA ASN A 132 -12.02 -12.47 8.31
C ASN A 132 -10.76 -11.66 8.72
N ALA A 133 -10.28 -10.75 7.86
CA ALA A 133 -9.18 -9.87 8.20
C ALA A 133 -9.70 -8.55 8.76
N PHE A 134 -9.11 -8.10 9.87
CA PHE A 134 -9.37 -6.80 10.48
C PHE A 134 -8.26 -5.82 10.14
N GLY A 135 -8.63 -4.61 9.75
CA GLY A 135 -7.70 -3.52 9.49
C GLY A 135 -8.00 -2.30 10.36
N ALA A 136 -6.95 -1.63 10.79
CA ALA A 136 -7.02 -0.35 11.50
C ALA A 136 -5.90 0.59 11.07
N GLN A 137 -6.17 1.87 11.06
CA GLN A 137 -5.19 2.92 10.80
C GLN A 137 -5.45 4.13 11.69
N LEU A 138 -4.41 4.65 12.31
CA LEU A 138 -4.37 5.96 12.93
C LEU A 138 -3.55 6.89 12.04
N SER A 139 -4.15 7.96 11.55
CA SER A 139 -3.44 9.02 10.84
C SER A 139 -3.25 10.24 11.73
N VAL A 140 -2.05 10.82 11.73
CA VAL A 140 -1.72 12.00 12.52
C VAL A 140 -0.92 13.01 11.70
N THR A 141 -1.21 14.29 11.90
CA THR A 141 -0.47 15.43 11.35
C THR A 141 0.00 16.31 12.51
N PRO A 142 1.07 15.86 13.23
CA PRO A 142 1.49 16.51 14.49
C PRO A 142 2.10 17.89 14.26
N ALA A 143 2.69 18.13 13.09
CA ALA A 143 3.29 19.39 12.68
C ALA A 143 3.00 19.67 11.21
N GLU A 144 3.17 20.92 10.81
CA GLU A 144 3.06 21.30 9.39
C GLU A 144 4.06 20.52 8.53
N GLY A 145 3.58 20.01 7.41
CA GLY A 145 4.37 19.19 6.49
C GLY A 145 4.65 17.76 6.94
N LEU A 146 4.28 17.35 8.18
CA LEU A 146 4.49 16.00 8.68
C LEU A 146 3.15 15.26 8.79
N THR A 147 3.04 14.14 8.08
CA THR A 147 1.92 13.20 8.21
C THR A 147 2.48 11.80 8.48
N ALA A 148 1.88 11.09 9.43
CA ALA A 148 2.24 9.72 9.75
C ALA A 148 0.98 8.85 9.87
N TYR A 149 1.15 7.56 9.56
CA TYR A 149 0.11 6.55 9.63
C TYR A 149 0.65 5.33 10.39
N PHE A 150 -0.10 4.91 11.40
CA PHE A 150 0.13 3.66 12.13
C PHE A 150 -0.94 2.68 11.68
N ASN A 151 -0.52 1.57 11.10
CA ASN A 151 -1.37 0.63 10.40
C ASN A 151 -1.30 -0.75 11.03
N LEU A 152 -2.44 -1.43 11.08
CA LEU A 152 -2.56 -2.83 11.46
C LEU A 152 -3.47 -3.52 10.43
N LEU A 153 -3.02 -4.65 9.90
CA LEU A 153 -3.87 -5.59 9.17
C LEU A 153 -3.60 -6.99 9.71
N THR A 154 -4.64 -7.68 10.16
CA THR A 154 -4.52 -9.01 10.77
C THR A 154 -5.63 -9.92 10.29
N GLY A 155 -5.26 -11.14 9.91
CA GLY A 155 -6.16 -12.20 9.49
C GLY A 155 -5.63 -13.58 9.89
N SER A 156 -6.52 -14.52 10.02
CA SER A 156 -6.19 -15.91 10.41
C SER A 156 -5.43 -16.67 9.32
N GLU A 157 -5.63 -16.28 8.07
CA GLU A 157 -5.02 -16.91 6.89
C GLU A 157 -3.92 -16.05 6.27
N SER A 158 -4.04 -14.72 6.31
CA SER A 158 -3.08 -13.79 5.73
C SER A 158 -1.96 -13.36 6.69
N GLY A 159 -2.10 -13.67 7.99
CA GLY A 159 -1.14 -13.24 9.01
C GLY A 159 -1.39 -11.83 9.52
N THR A 160 -0.39 -11.27 10.23
CA THR A 160 -0.50 -9.95 10.86
C THR A 160 0.65 -9.06 10.42
N ILE A 161 0.33 -7.86 9.93
CA ILE A 161 1.30 -6.81 9.63
C ILE A 161 1.00 -5.57 10.46
N VAL A 162 2.03 -5.06 11.13
CA VAL A 162 2.07 -3.73 11.76
C VAL A 162 2.99 -2.86 10.91
N ASP A 163 2.53 -1.69 10.54
CA ASP A 163 3.23 -0.83 9.61
C ASP A 163 3.16 0.62 10.06
N LEU A 164 4.24 1.34 9.89
CA LEU A 164 4.35 2.79 10.08
C LEU A 164 4.82 3.41 8.79
N THR A 165 4.05 4.35 8.27
CA THR A 165 4.51 5.22 7.21
C THR A 165 4.50 6.67 7.66
N ALA A 166 5.46 7.46 7.17
CA ALA A 166 5.49 8.89 7.41
C ALA A 166 6.05 9.64 6.21
N ALA A 167 5.59 10.86 6.02
CA ALA A 167 6.13 11.80 5.05
C ALA A 167 6.30 13.16 5.72
N TYR A 168 7.50 13.72 5.63
CA TYR A 168 7.83 15.02 6.18
C TYR A 168 8.43 15.95 5.12
N GLN A 169 7.71 17.01 4.79
CA GLN A 169 8.21 18.12 3.98
C GLN A 169 9.00 19.04 4.90
N MET A 170 10.30 18.78 5.07
CA MET A 170 11.17 19.50 6.01
C MET A 170 11.50 20.93 5.54
N SER A 171 11.47 21.15 4.23
CA SER A 171 11.62 22.46 3.61
C SER A 171 10.94 22.46 2.24
N PRO A 172 10.80 23.62 1.55
CA PRO A 172 10.24 23.64 0.20
C PRO A 172 10.97 22.75 -0.81
N LYS A 173 12.21 22.36 -0.52
CA LYS A 173 13.04 21.54 -1.40
C LYS A 173 13.29 20.13 -0.90
N PHE A 174 13.19 19.87 0.40
CA PHE A 174 13.57 18.57 0.98
C PHE A 174 12.40 17.88 1.63
N LYS A 175 12.13 16.65 1.16
CA LYS A 175 11.12 15.73 1.71
C LYS A 175 11.78 14.44 2.16
N LEU A 176 11.39 13.93 3.30
CA LEU A 176 11.78 12.62 3.80
C LEU A 176 10.54 11.73 3.96
N GLY A 177 10.56 10.57 3.32
CA GLY A 177 9.59 9.50 3.53
C GLY A 177 10.17 8.40 4.42
N LEU A 178 9.32 7.70 5.11
CA LEU A 178 9.64 6.53 5.96
C LEU A 178 8.58 5.46 5.75
N ASN A 179 9.05 4.21 5.68
CA ASN A 179 8.23 3.02 5.89
C ASN A 179 8.95 2.08 6.85
N ALA A 180 8.25 1.58 7.86
CA ALA A 180 8.75 0.54 8.75
C ALA A 180 7.63 -0.48 8.97
N ALA A 181 7.93 -1.77 8.82
CA ALA A 181 6.94 -2.82 8.96
C ALA A 181 7.49 -4.05 9.66
N ASP A 182 6.62 -4.71 10.41
CA ASP A 182 6.80 -6.07 10.93
C ASP A 182 5.63 -6.92 10.49
N PHE A 183 5.92 -7.98 9.75
CA PHE A 183 4.95 -8.98 9.33
C PHE A 183 5.22 -10.31 10.01
N SER A 184 4.17 -10.93 10.52
CA SER A 184 4.16 -12.30 11.04
C SER A 184 3.16 -13.12 10.23
N GLY A 185 3.67 -14.14 9.53
CA GLY A 185 2.83 -15.10 8.80
C GLY A 185 2.09 -16.04 9.75
N THR A 186 1.18 -16.83 9.19
CA THR A 186 0.38 -17.79 9.96
C THR A 186 1.18 -19.01 10.41
N VAL A 187 2.25 -19.33 9.72
CA VAL A 187 3.20 -20.36 10.17
C VAL A 187 4.20 -19.72 11.16
N SER A 188 4.35 -20.36 12.33
CA SER A 188 5.23 -19.85 13.39
C SER A 188 6.66 -19.61 12.91
N GLY A 189 7.18 -18.43 13.19
CA GLY A 189 8.52 -18.01 12.78
C GLY A 189 8.64 -17.49 11.37
N THR A 190 7.56 -17.48 10.56
CA THR A 190 7.56 -16.88 9.22
C THR A 190 7.23 -15.39 9.28
N GLY A 191 7.66 -14.63 8.28
CA GLY A 191 7.41 -13.21 8.18
C GLY A 191 8.66 -12.42 7.81
N TYR A 192 8.58 -11.11 7.98
CA TYR A 192 9.70 -10.21 7.74
C TYR A 192 9.61 -8.99 8.67
N THR A 193 10.71 -8.26 8.76
CA THR A 193 10.79 -6.93 9.34
C THR A 193 11.67 -6.06 8.47
N GLY A 194 11.37 -4.77 8.39
CA GLY A 194 12.18 -3.87 7.59
C GLY A 194 11.87 -2.40 7.84
N VAL A 195 12.79 -1.58 7.36
CA VAL A 195 12.67 -0.12 7.35
C VAL A 195 13.25 0.43 6.05
N ALA A 196 12.55 1.39 5.46
CA ALA A 196 12.98 2.10 4.27
C ALA A 196 12.85 3.61 4.46
N LEU A 197 13.84 4.36 3.99
CA LEU A 197 13.88 5.80 3.97
C LEU A 197 13.90 6.31 2.53
N TYR A 198 13.18 7.40 2.29
CA TYR A 198 13.00 7.98 0.95
C TYR A 198 13.31 9.48 0.99
N PRO A 199 14.60 9.88 1.13
CA PRO A 199 14.98 11.27 0.99
C PRO A 199 14.84 11.72 -0.46
N SER A 200 14.24 12.89 -0.68
CA SER A 200 14.17 13.54 -1.99
C SER A 200 14.44 15.04 -1.88
N TYR A 201 15.13 15.57 -2.87
CA TYR A 201 15.54 16.97 -2.93
C TYR A 201 15.23 17.59 -4.29
N ALA A 202 14.42 18.65 -4.29
CA ALA A 202 14.14 19.44 -5.48
C ALA A 202 15.26 20.44 -5.72
N ILE A 203 16.09 20.21 -6.73
CA ILE A 203 17.18 21.12 -7.12
C ILE A 203 16.60 22.36 -7.79
N THR A 204 15.71 22.15 -8.76
CA THR A 204 14.92 23.17 -9.44
C THR A 204 13.44 22.79 -9.45
N SER A 205 12.58 23.61 -10.06
CA SER A 205 11.16 23.26 -10.25
C SER A 205 10.94 22.07 -11.20
N SER A 206 11.93 21.72 -12.02
CA SER A 206 11.83 20.66 -13.04
C SER A 206 12.81 19.50 -12.83
N PHE A 207 13.72 19.63 -11.87
CA PHE A 207 14.75 18.62 -11.61
C PHE A 207 14.92 18.36 -10.12
N GLY A 208 14.84 17.10 -9.74
CA GLY A 208 15.03 16.63 -8.37
C GLY A 208 15.82 15.34 -8.32
N LEU A 209 16.40 15.08 -7.16
CA LEU A 209 17.09 13.83 -6.83
C LEU A 209 16.39 13.15 -5.67
N GLY A 210 16.36 11.82 -5.67
CA GLY A 210 15.88 11.02 -4.56
C GLY A 210 16.63 9.72 -4.47
N LEU A 211 16.64 9.19 -3.27
CA LEU A 211 17.24 7.91 -2.94
C LEU A 211 16.22 7.07 -2.19
N ARG A 212 16.42 5.77 -2.19
CA ARG A 212 15.80 4.85 -1.24
C ARG A 212 16.92 4.07 -0.54
N ALA A 213 16.92 4.10 0.78
CA ALA A 213 17.77 3.25 1.59
C ALA A 213 16.87 2.30 2.38
N GLU A 214 17.09 0.99 2.26
CA GLU A 214 16.25 -0.03 2.86
C GLU A 214 17.08 -1.09 3.57
N SER A 215 16.61 -1.50 4.74
CA SER A 215 17.04 -2.70 5.44
C SER A 215 15.85 -3.63 5.57
N PHE A 216 15.95 -4.82 5.01
CA PHE A 216 14.90 -5.83 5.01
C PHE A 216 15.46 -7.15 5.53
N LYS A 217 14.74 -7.80 6.43
CA LYS A 217 15.13 -9.07 7.03
C LYS A 217 13.95 -10.03 7.03
N SER A 218 14.10 -11.19 6.37
CA SER A 218 13.14 -12.28 6.51
C SER A 218 13.32 -12.97 7.85
N LYS A 219 12.21 -13.35 8.48
CA LYS A 219 12.19 -14.16 9.70
C LYS A 219 12.55 -15.59 9.33
N LYS A 220 12.96 -16.37 10.32
CA LYS A 220 13.29 -17.79 10.15
C LYS A 220 12.18 -18.53 9.39
N SER A 221 12.59 -19.45 8.55
CA SER A 221 11.69 -20.27 7.70
C SER A 221 10.87 -19.48 6.66
N SER A 222 11.27 -18.25 6.34
CA SER A 222 10.65 -17.44 5.30
C SER A 222 11.61 -17.22 4.14
N ASP A 223 11.07 -17.23 2.93
CA ASP A 223 11.79 -16.80 1.72
C ASP A 223 10.94 -15.73 1.03
N TYR A 224 11.42 -14.48 1.09
CA TYR A 224 10.75 -13.33 0.52
C TYR A 224 11.64 -12.65 -0.51
N SER A 225 11.13 -12.49 -1.73
CA SER A 225 11.80 -11.76 -2.82
C SER A 225 13.27 -12.13 -3.03
N GLY A 226 13.61 -13.43 -2.89
CA GLY A 226 14.96 -13.93 -3.07
C GLY A 226 15.96 -13.60 -1.95
N VAL A 227 15.50 -13.05 -0.83
CA VAL A 227 16.36 -12.79 0.34
C VAL A 227 16.68 -14.09 1.09
N GLY A 228 15.82 -15.11 0.97
CA GLY A 228 15.95 -16.37 1.72
C GLY A 228 15.81 -16.12 3.24
N ASN A 229 16.50 -16.93 4.03
CA ASN A 229 16.55 -16.81 5.49
C ASN A 229 17.63 -15.80 5.93
N GLY A 230 17.62 -14.61 5.38
CA GLY A 230 18.68 -13.63 5.58
C GLY A 230 18.18 -12.21 5.70
N SER A 231 19.09 -11.30 5.45
CA SER A 231 18.80 -9.87 5.41
C SER A 231 19.46 -9.24 4.18
N VAL A 232 18.86 -8.15 3.70
CA VAL A 232 19.40 -7.32 2.63
C VAL A 232 19.35 -5.86 3.03
N THR A 233 20.37 -5.12 2.64
CA THR A 233 20.39 -3.66 2.68
C THR A 233 20.57 -3.16 1.26
N ALA A 234 19.69 -2.29 0.79
CA ALA A 234 19.69 -1.74 -0.55
C ALA A 234 19.72 -0.20 -0.51
N LEU A 235 20.39 0.40 -1.51
CA LEU A 235 20.47 1.83 -1.74
C LEU A 235 19.86 2.16 -3.11
#